data_bd2fd798012a8b9cdf86b40cacb6f2c5
#
_entry.id   bd2fd798012a8b9cdf86b40cacb6f2c5
#
_cell.length_a   1.000
_cell.length_b   1.000
_cell.length_c   1.000
_cell.angle_alpha   90.00
_cell.angle_beta   90.00
_cell.angle_gamma   90.00
#
_symmetry.space_group_name_H-M   'P 1'
#
loop_
_entity.id
_entity.type
_entity.pdbx_description
1 polymer ?
#
loop_
_entity_poly.entity_id
_entity_poly.type
_entity_poly.pdbx_seq_one_letter_code
_entity_poly.pdbx_strand_id
1 'polypeptide(L)'
;ECLVGSEMCIRDSYYAAETDPWEYAWVGFTGSDASMILKATDFSPEKPIIRETPHGSDIHRQILHIYDARGNEFEHAVEMTGRLYTMLAMFLHGASHTTEQNSANSYVQKGIEYISSNYSYAITVEDIADYVGVSRSHLFRSFESVLGQSPKEYLTDFRMKQACYLLEHSSLSITAIANSLGFDNSLYFSKTFHKQKQMSPKEYRTHSRTS
;
A
#
# COMPACT_ATOMS: atom_id res chain seq x y z
N GLU A 1 -23.58 8.50 6.23
CA GLU A 1 -22.58 7.73 6.96
C GLU A 1 -21.54 7.15 5.98
N CYS A 2 -20.27 7.17 6.33
CA CYS A 2 -19.20 6.55 5.55
C CYS A 2 -18.73 5.30 6.27
N LEU A 3 -18.72 4.17 5.58
CA LEU A 3 -18.30 2.87 6.09
C LEU A 3 -17.06 2.38 5.33
N VAL A 4 -16.04 1.92 6.04
CA VAL A 4 -14.84 1.29 5.46
C VAL A 4 -14.58 -0.05 6.14
N GLY A 5 -14.37 -1.10 5.33
CA GLY A 5 -13.96 -2.42 5.81
C GLY A 5 -12.69 -2.90 5.11
N SER A 6 -11.70 -3.35 5.86
CA SER A 6 -10.44 -3.87 5.33
C SER A 6 -10.45 -5.39 5.07
N GLU A 7 -11.39 -6.12 5.65
CA GLU A 7 -11.61 -7.54 5.39
C GLU A 7 -13.11 -7.84 5.41
N MET A 8 -13.64 -8.32 4.32
CA MET A 8 -15.04 -8.65 4.13
C MET A 8 -15.37 -10.03 4.74
N CYS A 9 -15.20 -10.17 6.05
CA CYS A 9 -15.58 -11.36 6.80
C CYS A 9 -16.78 -11.16 7.73
N ILE A 10 -17.42 -9.98 7.69
CA ILE A 10 -18.62 -9.71 8.45
C ILE A 10 -19.82 -9.94 7.51
N ARG A 11 -20.59 -10.98 7.75
CA ARG A 11 -21.89 -11.21 7.12
C ARG A 11 -22.91 -10.28 7.79
N ASP A 12 -22.81 -9.00 7.53
CA ASP A 12 -23.84 -8.07 7.95
C ASP A 12 -24.92 -8.03 6.87
N SER A 13 -26.17 -8.21 7.28
CA SER A 13 -27.30 -8.07 6.41
C SER A 13 -27.86 -6.67 6.60
N TYR A 14 -27.91 -5.88 5.53
CA TYR A 14 -28.48 -4.53 5.53
C TYR A 14 -29.85 -4.59 4.90
N TYR A 15 -30.84 -4.03 5.60
CA TYR A 15 -32.20 -3.92 5.09
C TYR A 15 -32.63 -2.47 5.10
N ALA A 16 -33.08 -1.96 3.95
CA ALA A 16 -33.69 -0.65 3.87
C ALA A 16 -35.10 -0.68 4.46
N ALA A 17 -35.54 0.42 5.07
CA ALA A 17 -36.91 0.56 5.53
C ALA A 17 -37.87 0.59 4.31
N GLU A 18 -39.03 -0.04 4.42
CA GLU A 18 -40.00 -0.09 3.32
C GLU A 18 -40.58 1.28 2.96
N THR A 19 -40.67 2.17 3.95
CA THR A 19 -41.24 3.52 3.80
C THR A 19 -40.26 4.61 3.49
N ASP A 20 -38.98 4.39 3.79
CA ASP A 20 -37.90 5.35 3.54
C ASP A 20 -36.60 4.56 3.22
N PRO A 21 -36.46 4.03 1.99
CA PRO A 21 -35.33 3.26 1.58
C PRO A 21 -34.10 4.18 1.51
N TRP A 22 -33.05 3.81 2.26
CA TRP A 22 -31.78 4.54 2.21
C TRP A 22 -31.06 4.29 0.88
N GLU A 23 -30.44 5.34 0.35
CA GLU A 23 -29.55 5.27 -0.80
C GLU A 23 -28.08 5.18 -0.31
N TYR A 24 -27.28 4.39 -1.00
CA TYR A 24 -25.86 4.30 -0.72
C TYR A 24 -25.04 4.26 -2.02
N ALA A 25 -23.85 4.81 -1.94
CA ALA A 25 -22.85 4.70 -2.98
C ALA A 25 -21.56 4.15 -2.36
N TRP A 26 -20.85 3.34 -3.10
CA TRP A 26 -19.61 2.73 -2.62
C TRP A 26 -18.53 2.78 -3.69
N VAL A 27 -17.28 2.78 -3.25
CA VAL A 27 -16.10 2.64 -4.09
C VAL A 27 -15.16 1.62 -3.45
N GLY A 28 -14.77 0.61 -4.24
CA GLY A 28 -13.77 -0.37 -3.86
C GLY A 28 -12.40 0.06 -4.41
N PHE A 29 -11.36 -0.04 -3.60
CA PHE A 29 -10.00 0.23 -4.02
C PHE A 29 -9.00 -0.71 -3.35
N THR A 30 -7.91 -0.98 -4.06
CA THR A 30 -6.79 -1.81 -3.60
C THR A 30 -5.49 -1.15 -4.04
N GLY A 31 -4.39 -1.48 -3.39
CA GLY A 31 -3.06 -0.97 -3.75
C GLY A 31 -2.11 -0.99 -2.58
N SER A 32 -0.83 -0.75 -2.85
CA SER A 32 0.22 -0.69 -1.83
C SER A 32 -0.06 0.34 -0.74
N ASP A 33 -0.70 1.45 -1.11
CA ASP A 33 -0.91 2.60 -0.23
C ASP A 33 -2.25 2.56 0.50
N ALA A 34 -3.18 1.68 0.07
CA ALA A 34 -4.54 1.62 0.61
C ALA A 34 -4.57 1.48 2.14
N SER A 35 -3.82 0.52 2.68
CA SER A 35 -3.73 0.31 4.13
C SER A 35 -3.14 1.51 4.88
N MET A 36 -2.13 2.16 4.32
CA MET A 36 -1.50 3.33 4.91
C MET A 36 -2.47 4.52 4.94
N ILE A 37 -3.16 4.77 3.83
CA ILE A 37 -4.14 5.86 3.72
C ILE A 37 -5.29 5.63 4.71
N LEU A 38 -5.86 4.43 4.75
CA LEU A 38 -6.96 4.10 5.66
C LEU A 38 -6.55 4.26 7.13
N LYS A 39 -5.37 3.81 7.52
CA LYS A 39 -4.83 4.00 8.87
C LYS A 39 -4.59 5.46 9.23
N ALA A 40 -4.44 6.34 8.24
CA ALA A 40 -4.29 7.77 8.45
C ALA A 40 -5.63 8.52 8.53
N THR A 41 -6.75 7.86 8.34
CA THR A 41 -8.11 8.38 8.57
C THR A 41 -8.62 8.02 9.96
N ASP A 42 -9.79 8.53 10.34
CA ASP A 42 -10.47 8.16 11.59
C ASP A 42 -11.17 6.78 11.54
N PHE A 43 -11.05 6.06 10.43
CA PHE A 43 -11.58 4.70 10.32
C PHE A 43 -10.69 3.68 11.04
N SER A 44 -11.33 2.77 11.79
CA SER A 44 -10.67 1.59 12.35
C SER A 44 -11.64 0.41 12.35
N PRO A 45 -11.17 -0.84 12.54
CA PRO A 45 -12.05 -2.00 12.69
C PRO A 45 -13.08 -1.83 13.82
N GLU A 46 -12.70 -1.11 14.89
CA GLU A 46 -13.57 -0.82 16.04
C GLU A 46 -14.49 0.39 15.79
N LYS A 47 -14.11 1.27 14.85
CA LYS A 47 -14.85 2.47 14.47
C LYS A 47 -14.95 2.56 12.95
N PRO A 48 -15.71 1.68 12.30
CA PRO A 48 -15.80 1.60 10.84
C PRO A 48 -16.71 2.69 10.23
N ILE A 49 -17.39 3.49 11.05
CA ILE A 49 -18.38 4.50 10.61
C ILE A 49 -17.95 5.87 11.08
N ILE A 50 -17.88 6.83 10.18
CA ILE A 50 -17.77 8.25 10.49
C ILE A 50 -19.14 8.89 10.24
N ARG A 51 -19.71 9.48 11.29
CA ARG A 51 -20.98 10.22 11.23
C ARG A 51 -20.71 11.71 11.17
N GLU A 52 -21.58 12.43 10.48
CA GLU A 52 -21.59 13.91 10.46
C GLU A 52 -20.24 14.52 10.01
N THR A 53 -19.61 13.93 8.97
CA THR A 53 -18.41 14.53 8.41
C THR A 53 -18.72 15.89 7.76
N PRO A 54 -17.89 16.92 7.98
CA PRO A 54 -18.06 18.24 7.34
C PRO A 54 -18.04 18.16 5.80
N HIS A 55 -17.43 17.13 5.26
CA HIS A 55 -17.24 16.90 3.82
C HIS A 55 -18.19 15.85 3.23
N GLY A 56 -19.25 15.43 3.94
CA GLY A 56 -20.11 14.32 3.52
C GLY A 56 -20.70 14.50 2.11
N SER A 57 -21.23 15.69 1.81
CA SER A 57 -21.78 15.99 0.46
C SER A 57 -20.70 16.03 -0.62
N ASP A 58 -19.48 16.46 -0.28
CA ASP A 58 -18.36 16.50 -1.22
C ASP A 58 -17.80 15.10 -1.48
N ILE A 59 -17.72 14.26 -0.45
CA ILE A 59 -17.34 12.85 -0.56
C ILE A 59 -18.33 12.10 -1.45
N HIS A 60 -19.62 12.27 -1.20
CA HIS A 60 -20.67 11.66 -2.03
C HIS A 60 -20.52 12.08 -3.50
N ARG A 61 -20.32 13.37 -3.76
CA ARG A 61 -20.09 13.89 -5.13
C ARG A 61 -18.85 13.29 -5.76
N GLN A 62 -17.75 13.10 -5.02
CA GLN A 62 -16.54 12.47 -5.56
C GLN A 62 -16.78 11.00 -5.92
N ILE A 63 -17.56 10.25 -5.15
CA ILE A 63 -17.93 8.86 -5.51
C ILE A 63 -18.69 8.84 -6.85
N LEU A 64 -19.64 9.75 -7.04
CA LEU A 64 -20.37 9.86 -8.31
C LEU A 64 -19.43 10.25 -9.47
N HIS A 65 -18.50 11.18 -9.26
CA HIS A 65 -17.52 11.56 -10.27
C HIS A 65 -16.54 10.41 -10.62
N ILE A 66 -16.18 9.55 -9.65
CA ILE A 66 -15.41 8.32 -9.95
C ILE A 66 -16.23 7.41 -10.85
N TYR A 67 -17.53 7.25 -10.58
CA TYR A 67 -18.42 6.45 -11.39
C TYR A 67 -18.57 7.02 -12.81
N ASP A 68 -18.70 8.34 -12.96
CA ASP A 68 -18.83 8.99 -14.25
C ASP A 68 -17.55 8.87 -15.11
N ALA A 69 -16.38 8.83 -14.47
CA ALA A 69 -15.09 8.66 -15.13
C ALA A 69 -14.80 7.18 -15.53
N ARG A 70 -15.72 6.25 -15.32
CA ARG A 70 -15.53 4.83 -15.63
C ARG A 70 -15.34 4.60 -17.13
N GLY A 71 -14.44 3.69 -17.48
CA GLY A 71 -14.16 3.27 -18.85
C GLY A 71 -13.05 2.25 -18.90
N ASN A 72 -12.79 1.69 -20.08
CA ASN A 72 -11.80 0.64 -20.27
C ASN A 72 -10.44 1.17 -20.76
N GLU A 73 -10.36 2.46 -21.14
CA GLU A 73 -9.14 3.07 -21.64
C GLU A 73 -8.25 3.53 -20.47
N PHE A 74 -6.95 3.59 -20.71
CA PHE A 74 -5.96 3.97 -19.69
C PHE A 74 -6.24 5.36 -19.09
N GLU A 75 -6.72 6.32 -19.89
CA GLU A 75 -7.10 7.65 -19.41
C GLU A 75 -8.20 7.61 -18.34
N HIS A 76 -9.21 6.75 -18.51
CA HIS A 76 -10.25 6.57 -17.50
C HIS A 76 -9.69 6.01 -16.18
N ALA A 77 -8.76 5.04 -16.26
CA ALA A 77 -8.10 4.51 -15.07
C ALA A 77 -7.30 5.59 -14.32
N VAL A 78 -6.61 6.47 -15.03
CA VAL A 78 -5.87 7.61 -14.46
C VAL A 78 -6.84 8.61 -13.82
N GLU A 79 -7.94 8.96 -14.50
CA GLU A 79 -8.94 9.88 -13.98
C GLU A 79 -9.62 9.34 -12.73
N MET A 80 -10.10 8.09 -12.76
CA MET A 80 -10.70 7.43 -11.60
C MET A 80 -9.76 7.41 -10.39
N THR A 81 -8.47 7.09 -10.63
CA THR A 81 -7.44 7.09 -9.58
C THR A 81 -7.24 8.48 -8.98
N GLY A 82 -7.12 9.51 -9.80
CA GLY A 82 -6.97 10.89 -9.35
C GLY A 82 -8.16 11.36 -8.49
N ARG A 83 -9.39 11.04 -8.91
CA ARG A 83 -10.62 11.34 -8.16
C ARG A 83 -10.71 10.55 -6.85
N LEU A 84 -10.29 9.29 -6.85
CA LEU A 84 -10.18 8.47 -5.64
C LEU A 84 -9.23 9.11 -4.61
N TYR A 85 -8.01 9.51 -5.03
CA TYR A 85 -7.07 10.19 -4.13
C TYR A 85 -7.62 11.52 -3.60
N THR A 86 -8.34 12.28 -4.43
CA THR A 86 -9.01 13.51 -4.01
C THR A 86 -10.05 13.24 -2.92
N MET A 87 -10.87 12.21 -3.09
CA MET A 87 -11.86 11.78 -2.08
C MET A 87 -11.18 11.33 -0.77
N LEU A 88 -10.13 10.51 -0.87
CA LEU A 88 -9.39 10.03 0.30
C LEU A 88 -8.73 11.19 1.06
N ALA A 89 -8.24 12.21 0.37
CA ALA A 89 -7.68 13.41 0.99
C ALA A 89 -8.72 14.17 1.87
N MET A 90 -10.00 14.13 1.52
CA MET A 90 -11.05 14.75 2.34
C MET A 90 -11.20 14.08 3.70
N PHE A 91 -11.04 12.75 3.76
CA PHE A 91 -11.04 12.02 5.04
C PHE A 91 -9.77 12.33 5.86
N LEU A 92 -8.63 12.55 5.21
CA LEU A 92 -7.39 12.91 5.89
C LEU A 92 -7.45 14.34 6.48
N HIS A 93 -8.05 15.28 5.76
CA HIS A 93 -8.21 16.67 6.26
C HIS A 93 -9.14 16.77 7.46
N GLY A 94 -10.13 15.88 7.56
CA GLY A 94 -11.06 15.83 8.68
C GLY A 94 -10.62 14.95 9.86
N ALA A 95 -9.50 14.22 9.69
CA ALA A 95 -9.07 13.24 10.68
C ALA A 95 -8.53 13.88 11.98
N SER A 96 -8.97 13.34 13.10
CA SER A 96 -8.62 13.81 14.46
C SER A 96 -7.23 13.31 14.92
N HIS A 97 -6.32 13.02 13.99
CA HIS A 97 -5.03 12.39 14.31
C HIS A 97 -4.13 13.31 15.14
N THR A 98 -3.49 12.71 16.13
CA THR A 98 -2.43 13.35 16.91
C THR A 98 -1.26 13.71 15.98
N THR A 99 -0.58 14.81 16.28
CA THR A 99 0.60 15.30 15.55
C THR A 99 1.69 14.21 15.36
N GLU A 100 1.79 13.26 16.29
CA GLU A 100 2.73 12.15 16.26
C GLU A 100 2.40 11.13 15.14
N GLN A 101 1.12 10.81 14.93
CA GLN A 101 0.70 9.86 13.87
C GLN A 101 0.95 10.44 12.48
N ASN A 102 0.69 11.73 12.28
CA ASN A 102 0.97 12.42 11.02
C ASN A 102 2.47 12.47 10.71
N SER A 103 3.31 12.66 11.74
CA SER A 103 4.76 12.63 11.56
C SER A 103 5.27 11.22 11.24
N ALA A 104 4.75 10.17 11.90
CA ALA A 104 5.10 8.79 11.61
C ALA A 104 4.75 8.40 10.16
N ASN A 105 3.56 8.76 9.69
CA ASN A 105 3.15 8.54 8.30
C ASN A 105 4.08 9.25 7.30
N SER A 106 4.47 10.49 7.58
CA SER A 106 5.41 11.26 6.75
C SER A 106 6.80 10.61 6.69
N TYR A 107 7.31 10.11 7.82
CA TYR A 107 8.60 9.42 7.86
C TYR A 107 8.58 8.09 7.08
N VAL A 108 7.50 7.33 7.22
CA VAL A 108 7.31 6.09 6.47
C VAL A 108 7.23 6.35 4.98
N GLN A 109 6.46 7.37 4.55
CA GLN A 109 6.34 7.73 3.15
C GLN A 109 7.70 8.09 2.53
N LYS A 110 8.47 8.96 3.19
CA LYS A 110 9.84 9.28 2.74
C LYS A 110 10.76 8.06 2.70
N GLY A 111 10.64 7.18 3.69
CA GLY A 111 11.38 5.91 3.71
C GLY A 111 11.04 5.00 2.53
N ILE A 112 9.77 4.89 2.17
CA ILE A 112 9.28 4.15 1.00
C ILE A 112 9.81 4.77 -0.31
N GLU A 113 9.76 6.09 -0.44
CA GLU A 113 10.30 6.81 -1.61
C GLU A 113 11.80 6.53 -1.78
N TYR A 114 12.57 6.61 -0.70
CA TYR A 114 13.99 6.29 -0.73
C TYR A 114 14.26 4.84 -1.13
N ILE A 115 13.52 3.89 -0.55
CA ILE A 115 13.63 2.46 -0.88
C ILE A 115 13.30 2.22 -2.35
N SER A 116 12.19 2.76 -2.85
CA SER A 116 11.75 2.54 -4.23
C SER A 116 12.72 3.11 -5.27
N SER A 117 13.44 4.18 -4.93
CA SER A 117 14.43 4.81 -5.80
C SER A 117 15.82 4.18 -5.71
N ASN A 118 16.13 3.50 -4.59
CA ASN A 118 17.50 3.06 -4.29
C ASN A 118 17.62 1.55 -4.01
N TYR A 119 16.55 0.75 -4.12
CA TYR A 119 16.57 -0.69 -3.78
C TYR A 119 17.61 -1.52 -4.54
N SER A 120 18.03 -1.05 -5.73
CA SER A 120 19.04 -1.70 -6.56
C SER A 120 20.47 -1.53 -6.03
N TYR A 121 20.69 -0.63 -5.08
CA TYR A 121 21.98 -0.43 -4.41
C TYR A 121 22.02 -1.15 -3.07
N ALA A 122 23.20 -1.33 -2.51
CA ALA A 122 23.41 -1.95 -1.19
C ALA A 122 23.05 -1.00 -0.04
N ILE A 123 21.78 -0.48 -0.04
CA ILE A 123 21.31 0.42 1.00
C ILE A 123 21.05 -0.31 2.31
N THR A 124 21.29 0.40 3.41
CA THR A 124 21.06 -0.04 4.79
C THR A 124 19.86 0.69 5.42
N VAL A 125 19.41 0.21 6.57
CA VAL A 125 18.38 0.93 7.37
C VAL A 125 18.90 2.28 7.86
N GLU A 126 20.20 2.40 8.06
CA GLU A 126 20.90 3.66 8.41
C GLU A 126 20.71 4.70 7.31
N ASP A 127 21.00 4.33 6.06
CA ASP A 127 20.84 5.22 4.90
C ASP A 127 19.39 5.72 4.75
N ILE A 128 18.42 4.85 5.02
CA ILE A 128 17.00 5.22 5.00
C ILE A 128 16.68 6.21 6.14
N ALA A 129 17.20 5.96 7.34
CA ALA A 129 16.97 6.81 8.50
C ALA A 129 17.61 8.20 8.33
N ASP A 130 18.82 8.26 7.79
CA ASP A 130 19.53 9.49 7.48
C ASP A 130 18.80 10.32 6.42
N TYR A 131 18.31 9.68 5.35
CA TYR A 131 17.49 10.35 4.32
C TYR A 131 16.21 10.94 4.89
N VAL A 132 15.53 10.19 5.76
CA VAL A 132 14.29 10.63 6.41
C VAL A 132 14.54 11.72 7.44
N GLY A 133 15.75 11.79 7.99
CA GLY A 133 16.15 12.75 9.03
C GLY A 133 15.74 12.31 10.44
N VAL A 134 15.72 11.00 10.72
CA VAL A 134 15.36 10.44 12.03
C VAL A 134 16.38 9.37 12.49
N SER A 135 16.37 9.01 13.78
CA SER A 135 17.15 7.89 14.25
C SER A 135 16.59 6.55 13.75
N ARG A 136 17.45 5.51 13.62
CA ARG A 136 17.03 4.15 13.28
C ARG A 136 15.88 3.63 14.14
N SER A 137 15.94 3.87 15.44
CA SER A 137 14.92 3.43 16.38
C SER A 137 13.58 4.14 16.15
N HIS A 138 13.62 5.41 15.74
CA HIS A 138 12.42 6.15 15.41
C HIS A 138 11.82 5.67 14.08
N LEU A 139 12.65 5.49 13.06
CA LEU A 139 12.23 4.93 11.77
C LEU A 139 11.59 3.54 11.96
N PHE A 140 12.22 2.66 12.76
CA PHE A 140 11.69 1.33 13.06
C PHE A 140 10.30 1.43 13.67
N ARG A 141 10.11 2.23 14.73
CA ARG A 141 8.80 2.39 15.38
C ARG A 141 7.75 2.97 14.43
N SER A 142 8.12 3.91 13.58
CA SER A 142 7.22 4.48 12.58
C SER A 142 6.75 3.41 11.57
N PHE A 143 7.67 2.62 11.03
CA PHE A 143 7.34 1.53 10.11
C PHE A 143 6.47 0.46 10.77
N GLU A 144 6.81 0.02 11.98
CA GLU A 144 6.00 -0.94 12.75
C GLU A 144 4.60 -0.39 13.03
N SER A 145 4.46 0.87 13.43
CA SER A 145 3.17 1.44 13.76
C SER A 145 2.27 1.66 12.55
N VAL A 146 2.85 2.00 11.38
CA VAL A 146 2.09 2.33 10.16
C VAL A 146 1.88 1.08 9.28
N LEU A 147 2.92 0.26 9.09
CA LEU A 147 2.91 -0.87 8.15
C LEU A 147 2.88 -2.25 8.82
N GLY A 148 3.12 -2.33 10.15
CA GLY A 148 3.22 -3.60 10.86
C GLY A 148 4.47 -4.40 10.51
N GLN A 149 5.52 -3.77 9.98
CA GLN A 149 6.77 -4.42 9.60
C GLN A 149 7.95 -3.44 9.71
N SER A 150 9.15 -3.97 9.87
CA SER A 150 10.37 -3.16 9.95
C SER A 150 10.79 -2.59 8.58
N PRO A 151 11.59 -1.50 8.54
CA PRO A 151 12.15 -0.97 7.29
C PRO A 151 12.97 -2.00 6.50
N LYS A 152 13.68 -2.89 7.19
CA LYS A 152 14.48 -3.97 6.59
C LYS A 152 13.59 -5.02 5.92
N GLU A 153 12.50 -5.40 6.57
CA GLU A 153 11.52 -6.34 6.00
C GLU A 153 10.86 -5.72 4.79
N TYR A 154 10.43 -4.47 4.87
CA TYR A 154 9.85 -3.74 3.74
C TYR A 154 10.80 -3.71 2.53
N LEU A 155 12.07 -3.34 2.72
CA LEU A 155 13.10 -3.35 1.66
C LEU A 155 13.26 -4.75 1.05
N THR A 156 13.29 -5.78 1.90
CA THR A 156 13.42 -7.18 1.45
C THR A 156 12.21 -7.58 0.62
N ASP A 157 11.01 -7.29 1.07
CA ASP A 157 9.76 -7.60 0.37
C ASP A 157 9.67 -6.86 -0.97
N PHE A 158 10.07 -5.59 -0.99
CA PHE A 158 10.13 -4.81 -2.22
C PHE A 158 11.09 -5.45 -3.24
N ARG A 159 12.31 -5.79 -2.82
CA ARG A 159 13.28 -6.51 -3.66
C ARG A 159 12.77 -7.84 -4.16
N MET A 160 12.04 -8.60 -3.33
CA MET A 160 11.46 -9.89 -3.74
C MET A 160 10.32 -9.73 -4.75
N LYS A 161 9.51 -8.67 -4.67
CA LYS A 161 8.51 -8.34 -5.70
C LYS A 161 9.20 -8.04 -7.03
N GLN A 162 10.26 -7.24 -7.03
CA GLN A 162 11.05 -6.96 -8.22
C GLN A 162 11.77 -8.22 -8.77
N ALA A 163 12.23 -9.11 -7.88
CA ALA A 163 12.82 -10.39 -8.27
C ALA A 163 11.82 -11.27 -9.07
N CYS A 164 10.59 -11.37 -8.58
CA CYS A 164 9.54 -12.12 -9.29
C CYS A 164 9.32 -11.54 -10.69
N TYR A 165 9.16 -10.23 -10.80
CA TYR A 165 9.01 -9.56 -12.07
C TYR A 165 10.16 -9.85 -13.05
N LEU A 166 11.41 -9.74 -12.60
CA LEU A 166 12.59 -10.01 -13.44
C LEU A 166 12.71 -11.49 -13.79
N LEU A 167 12.33 -12.40 -12.92
CA LEU A 167 12.33 -13.84 -13.20
C LEU A 167 11.31 -14.22 -14.28
N GLU A 168 10.18 -13.56 -14.31
CA GLU A 168 9.10 -13.78 -15.27
C GLU A 168 9.40 -13.15 -16.63
N HIS A 169 9.90 -11.90 -16.64
CA HIS A 169 9.96 -11.08 -17.85
C HIS A 169 11.37 -10.89 -18.43
N SER A 170 12.40 -11.53 -17.85
CA SER A 170 13.77 -11.41 -18.37
C SER A 170 14.48 -12.76 -18.49
N SER A 171 15.53 -12.77 -19.32
CA SER A 171 16.45 -13.92 -19.46
C SER A 171 17.73 -13.78 -18.61
N LEU A 172 17.78 -12.77 -17.72
CA LEU A 172 18.94 -12.52 -16.87
C LEU A 172 19.28 -13.74 -16.00
N SER A 173 20.58 -13.98 -15.76
CA SER A 173 21.00 -15.02 -14.83
C SER A 173 20.53 -14.69 -13.40
N ILE A 174 20.40 -15.71 -12.56
CA ILE A 174 20.03 -15.52 -11.15
C ILE A 174 21.02 -14.58 -10.43
N THR A 175 22.30 -14.70 -10.75
CA THR A 175 23.33 -13.80 -10.22
C THR A 175 23.15 -12.36 -10.70
N ALA A 176 22.82 -12.16 -11.98
CA ALA A 176 22.59 -10.82 -12.51
C ALA A 176 21.34 -10.18 -11.86
N ILE A 177 20.27 -10.95 -11.65
CA ILE A 177 19.08 -10.48 -10.92
C ILE A 177 19.45 -10.12 -9.49
N ALA A 178 20.16 -10.99 -8.76
CA ALA A 178 20.57 -10.69 -7.39
C ALA A 178 21.35 -9.34 -7.31
N ASN A 179 22.31 -9.15 -8.20
CA ASN A 179 23.11 -7.92 -8.24
C ASN A 179 22.26 -6.68 -8.59
N SER A 180 21.32 -6.80 -9.55
CA SER A 180 20.44 -5.68 -9.93
C SER A 180 19.42 -5.31 -8.84
N LEU A 181 19.25 -6.14 -7.83
CA LEU A 181 18.39 -5.92 -6.67
C LEU A 181 19.17 -5.51 -5.41
N GLY A 182 20.45 -5.19 -5.54
CA GLY A 182 21.30 -4.75 -4.42
C GLY A 182 21.67 -5.87 -3.44
N PHE A 183 21.76 -7.12 -3.92
CA PHE A 183 22.32 -8.23 -3.15
C PHE A 183 23.77 -8.46 -3.56
N ASP A 184 24.69 -8.35 -2.62
CA ASP A 184 26.13 -8.61 -2.85
C ASP A 184 26.42 -10.10 -3.09
N ASN A 185 25.51 -10.97 -2.67
CA ASN A 185 25.70 -12.42 -2.72
C ASN A 185 24.43 -13.13 -3.23
N SER A 186 24.58 -13.81 -4.38
CA SER A 186 23.49 -14.55 -5.03
C SER A 186 22.99 -15.75 -4.21
N LEU A 187 23.83 -16.34 -3.34
CA LEU A 187 23.39 -17.41 -2.42
C LEU A 187 22.48 -16.85 -1.33
N TYR A 188 22.83 -15.68 -0.78
CA TYR A 188 21.96 -15.01 0.20
C TYR A 188 20.63 -14.58 -0.44
N PHE A 189 20.67 -14.03 -1.65
CA PHE A 189 19.45 -13.76 -2.43
C PHE A 189 18.59 -15.04 -2.58
N SER A 190 19.17 -16.14 -3.04
CA SER A 190 18.43 -17.39 -3.27
C SER A 190 17.81 -17.95 -1.99
N LYS A 191 18.52 -17.89 -0.87
CA LYS A 191 17.98 -18.29 0.45
C LYS A 191 16.82 -17.39 0.89
N THR A 192 16.95 -16.08 0.72
CA THR A 192 15.91 -15.10 1.07
C THR A 192 14.67 -15.32 0.19
N PHE A 193 14.87 -15.50 -1.10
CA PHE A 193 13.79 -15.79 -2.05
C PHE A 193 13.05 -17.09 -1.69
N HIS A 194 13.81 -18.15 -1.44
CA HIS A 194 13.23 -19.45 -1.03
C HIS A 194 12.43 -19.33 0.27
N LYS A 195 12.93 -18.58 1.24
CA LYS A 195 12.20 -18.34 2.50
C LYS A 195 10.84 -17.69 2.28
N GLN A 196 10.73 -16.75 1.35
CA GLN A 196 9.48 -16.02 1.09
C GLN A 196 8.55 -16.72 0.11
N LYS A 197 9.09 -17.36 -0.91
CA LYS A 197 8.30 -17.96 -2.01
C LYS A 197 8.17 -19.46 -1.91
N GLN A 198 8.81 -20.11 -0.91
CA GLN A 198 8.83 -21.56 -0.68
C GLN A 198 9.37 -22.37 -1.89
N MET A 199 10.08 -21.72 -2.81
CA MET A 199 10.74 -22.32 -3.95
C MET A 199 11.98 -21.52 -4.35
N SER A 200 12.93 -22.15 -5.04
CA SER A 200 14.13 -21.46 -5.52
C SER A 200 13.80 -20.47 -6.66
N PRO A 201 14.63 -19.44 -6.90
CA PRO A 201 14.46 -18.54 -8.03
C PRO A 201 14.40 -19.26 -9.39
N LYS A 202 15.14 -20.36 -9.54
CA LYS A 202 15.15 -21.16 -10.77
C LYS A 202 13.82 -21.91 -10.96
N GLU A 203 13.30 -22.52 -9.92
CA GLU A 203 12.00 -23.20 -9.95
C GLU A 203 10.87 -22.22 -10.24
N TYR A 204 10.90 -21.04 -9.57
CA TYR A 204 9.93 -19.98 -9.80
C TYR A 204 9.90 -19.55 -11.28
N ARG A 205 11.07 -19.30 -11.89
CA ARG A 205 11.17 -18.95 -13.31
C ARG A 205 10.59 -20.02 -14.22
N THR A 206 10.83 -21.28 -13.92
CA THR A 206 10.31 -22.38 -14.74
C THR A 206 8.80 -22.46 -14.64
N HIS A 207 8.27 -22.31 -13.44
CA HIS A 207 6.83 -22.37 -13.17
C HIS A 207 6.07 -21.23 -13.84
N SER A 208 6.56 -19.99 -13.72
CA SER A 208 5.90 -18.79 -14.25
C SER A 208 5.88 -18.71 -15.79
N ARG A 209 6.77 -19.45 -16.47
CA ARG A 209 6.83 -19.49 -17.93
C ARG A 209 6.01 -20.63 -18.56
N THR A 210 5.49 -21.52 -17.73
CA THR A 210 4.67 -22.66 -18.17
C THR A 210 3.18 -22.47 -17.86
N SER A 211 2.83 -21.42 -17.13
CA SER A 211 1.45 -21.00 -16.82
C SER A 211 1.01 -19.86 -17.74
#